data_c828bb789426b513d5b3fd51fcde15ba
#
_entry.id   c828bb789426b513d5b3fd51fcde15ba
#
_cell.length_a   1.000
_cell.length_b   1.000
_cell.length_c   1.000
_cell.angle_alpha   90.00
_cell.angle_beta   90.00
_cell.angle_gamma   90.00
#
_symmetry.space_group_name_H-M   'P 1'
#
loop_
_entity.id
_entity.type
_entity.pdbx_description
1 polymer ?
#
loop_
_entity_poly.entity_id
_entity_poly.type
_entity_poly.pdbx_seq_one_letter_code
_entity_poly.pdbx_strand_id
1 'polypeptide(L)'
;EINMLLDPIRDKKFVVFHDAYQYFEKDFNISASGAISLGDASNPSPARLAEVRDRVIDESIQCVLAEPQFNKGLVTAVVEGTDANTAVIDPLGVGLDIGPLLYEDLIRKLASNLAKCF
;
A
#
# COMPACT_ATOMS: atom_id res chain seq x y z
N GLU A 1 10.66 -13.94 -10.40
CA GLU A 1 10.24 -14.20 -9.01
C GLU A 1 9.22 -13.19 -8.52
N ILE A 2 9.54 -11.88 -8.60
CA ILE A 2 8.63 -10.81 -8.18
C ILE A 2 7.35 -10.82 -9.02
N ASN A 3 7.47 -11.00 -10.33
CA ASN A 3 6.31 -11.12 -11.21
C ASN A 3 5.43 -12.31 -10.83
N MET A 4 6.02 -13.42 -10.42
CA MET A 4 5.26 -14.58 -9.96
C MET A 4 4.44 -14.29 -8.69
N LEU A 5 4.99 -13.46 -7.80
CA LEU A 5 4.25 -13.02 -6.62
C LEU A 5 3.07 -12.11 -6.96
N LEU A 6 3.23 -11.27 -7.97
CA LEU A 6 2.26 -10.23 -8.33
C LEU A 6 1.22 -10.68 -9.36
N ASP A 7 1.54 -11.69 -10.19
CA ASP A 7 0.61 -12.14 -11.22
C ASP A 7 -0.82 -12.44 -10.71
N PRO A 8 -0.98 -13.14 -9.57
CA PRO A 8 -2.33 -13.43 -9.07
C PRO A 8 -3.13 -12.21 -8.63
N ILE A 9 -2.48 -11.07 -8.41
CA ILE A 9 -3.13 -9.89 -7.86
C ILE A 9 -3.15 -8.70 -8.82
N ARG A 10 -2.73 -8.87 -10.08
CA ARG A 10 -2.65 -7.75 -11.03
C ARG A 10 -3.99 -7.08 -11.30
N ASP A 11 -5.07 -7.81 -11.23
CA ASP A 11 -6.43 -7.31 -11.41
C ASP A 11 -7.10 -6.90 -10.10
N LYS A 12 -6.41 -7.06 -8.97
CA LYS A 12 -6.93 -6.69 -7.66
C LYS A 12 -6.73 -5.20 -7.40
N LYS A 13 -7.59 -4.64 -6.55
CA LYS A 13 -7.54 -3.22 -6.21
C LYS A 13 -6.97 -3.00 -4.84
N PHE A 14 -6.11 -2.00 -4.70
CA PHE A 14 -5.50 -1.63 -3.43
C PHE A 14 -5.32 -0.11 -3.33
N VAL A 15 -5.22 0.38 -2.11
CA VAL A 15 -4.96 1.78 -1.77
C VAL A 15 -3.67 1.85 -0.97
N VAL A 16 -2.82 2.82 -1.27
CA VAL A 16 -1.57 3.08 -0.52
C VAL A 16 -1.77 4.20 0.48
N PHE A 17 -0.91 4.27 1.52
CA PHE A 17 -0.98 5.37 2.47
C PHE A 17 -0.63 6.70 1.80
N HIS A 18 0.50 6.73 1.08
CA HIS A 18 0.85 7.88 0.24
C HIS A 18 1.47 7.41 -1.07
N ASP A 19 1.47 8.28 -2.08
CA ASP A 19 1.86 7.91 -3.43
C ASP A 19 3.39 7.92 -3.58
N ALA A 20 4.02 6.85 -3.13
CA ALA A 20 5.47 6.69 -3.15
C ALA A 20 5.95 5.49 -3.98
N TYR A 21 5.03 4.82 -4.66
CA TYR A 21 5.33 3.52 -5.28
C TYR A 21 5.20 3.55 -6.80
N GLN A 22 5.24 4.72 -7.42
CA GLN A 22 5.01 4.89 -8.87
C GLN A 22 5.97 4.05 -9.72
N TYR A 23 7.24 4.02 -9.36
CA TYR A 23 8.23 3.25 -10.14
C TYR A 23 8.01 1.75 -9.97
N PHE A 24 7.70 1.30 -8.77
CA PHE A 24 7.36 -0.10 -8.50
C PHE A 24 6.12 -0.50 -9.28
N GLU A 25 5.07 0.31 -9.25
CA GLU A 25 3.82 0.05 -9.96
C GLU A 25 4.05 -0.05 -11.46
N LYS A 26 4.85 0.85 -12.01
CA LYS A 26 5.14 0.88 -13.44
C LYS A 26 5.99 -0.32 -13.86
N ASP A 27 7.04 -0.62 -13.09
CA ASP A 27 7.98 -1.70 -13.43
C ASP A 27 7.32 -3.08 -13.38
N PHE A 28 6.35 -3.27 -12.50
CA PHE A 28 5.69 -4.56 -12.32
C PHE A 28 4.26 -4.59 -12.84
N ASN A 29 3.84 -3.54 -13.53
CA ASN A 29 2.51 -3.44 -14.16
C ASN A 29 1.38 -3.70 -13.16
N ILE A 30 1.41 -3.01 -12.05
CA ILE A 30 0.37 -3.03 -11.01
C ILE A 30 0.13 -1.60 -10.57
N SER A 31 -1.10 -1.21 -10.31
CA SER A 31 -1.43 0.19 -10.01
C SER A 31 -2.35 0.31 -8.80
N ALA A 32 -2.00 1.23 -7.89
CA ALA A 32 -2.88 1.59 -6.79
C ALA A 32 -4.11 2.32 -7.30
N SER A 33 -5.25 2.11 -6.64
CA SER A 33 -6.49 2.81 -6.96
C SER A 33 -6.56 4.21 -6.35
N GLY A 34 -5.69 4.50 -5.39
CA GLY A 34 -5.62 5.82 -4.75
C GLY A 34 -4.67 5.83 -3.58
N ALA A 35 -4.54 7.00 -2.95
CA ALA A 35 -3.70 7.20 -1.78
C ALA A 35 -4.51 7.93 -0.68
N ILE A 36 -4.24 7.59 0.59
CA ILE A 36 -4.93 8.21 1.73
C ILE A 36 -4.44 9.64 1.91
N SER A 37 -3.12 9.84 1.94
CA SER A 37 -2.52 11.16 2.09
C SER A 37 -2.25 11.78 0.72
N LEU A 38 -2.56 13.07 0.60
CA LEU A 38 -2.32 13.84 -0.62
C LEU A 38 -0.90 14.41 -0.70
N GLY A 39 -0.15 14.39 0.42
CA GLY A 39 1.21 14.88 0.47
C GLY A 39 2.06 14.08 1.44
N ASP A 40 3.39 14.15 1.28
CA ASP A 40 4.31 13.30 2.01
C ASP A 40 4.40 13.58 3.51
N ALA A 41 4.11 14.81 3.92
CA ALA A 41 4.33 15.25 5.29
C ALA A 41 3.05 15.63 6.04
N SER A 42 1.88 15.55 5.40
CA SER A 42 0.63 16.01 5.98
C SER A 42 -0.25 14.85 6.38
N ASN A 43 -0.82 14.92 7.59
CA ASN A 43 -1.88 13.99 7.96
C ASN A 43 -3.13 14.28 7.13
N PRO A 44 -3.84 13.26 6.64
CA PRO A 44 -5.09 13.46 5.92
C PRO A 44 -6.17 14.03 6.86
N SER A 45 -7.03 14.88 6.31
CA SER A 45 -8.17 15.42 7.05
C SER A 45 -9.24 14.35 7.27
N PRO A 46 -10.16 14.53 8.26
CA PRO A 46 -11.29 13.62 8.41
C PRO A 46 -12.14 13.50 7.13
N ALA A 47 -12.30 14.58 6.39
CA ALA A 47 -13.03 14.56 5.12
C ALA A 47 -12.32 13.69 4.08
N ARG A 48 -10.98 13.74 4.03
CA ARG A 48 -10.22 12.88 3.13
C ARG A 48 -10.32 11.41 3.50
N LEU A 49 -10.27 11.10 4.81
CA LEU A 49 -10.44 9.72 5.28
C LEU A 49 -11.80 9.16 4.91
N ALA A 50 -12.87 9.96 5.06
CA ALA A 50 -14.21 9.55 4.65
C ALA A 50 -14.31 9.32 3.15
N GLU A 51 -13.71 10.19 2.35
CA GLU A 51 -13.67 10.08 0.89
C GLU A 51 -12.97 8.78 0.45
N VAL A 52 -11.83 8.46 1.05
CA VAL A 52 -11.10 7.23 0.72
C VAL A 52 -11.89 6.01 1.17
N ARG A 53 -12.50 6.05 2.35
CA ARG A 53 -13.35 4.96 2.85
C ARG A 53 -14.52 4.68 1.90
N ASP A 54 -15.17 5.74 1.41
CA ASP A 54 -16.27 5.58 0.44
C ASP A 54 -15.76 4.92 -0.84
N ARG A 55 -14.57 5.28 -1.30
CA ARG A 55 -13.95 4.66 -2.46
C ARG A 55 -13.63 3.18 -2.21
N VAL A 56 -13.16 2.83 -1.01
CA VAL A 56 -12.90 1.43 -0.64
C VAL A 56 -14.17 0.60 -0.77
N ILE A 57 -15.29 1.13 -0.32
CA ILE A 57 -16.59 0.46 -0.41
C ILE A 57 -17.07 0.40 -1.87
N ASP A 58 -17.11 1.54 -2.55
CA ASP A 58 -17.71 1.67 -3.88
C ASP A 58 -16.95 0.89 -4.95
N GLU A 59 -15.62 0.84 -4.86
CA GLU A 59 -14.77 0.15 -5.84
C GLU A 59 -14.37 -1.26 -5.40
N SER A 60 -14.89 -1.73 -4.26
CA SER A 60 -14.57 -3.04 -3.69
C SER A 60 -13.05 -3.23 -3.52
N ILE A 61 -12.39 -2.23 -2.98
CA ILE A 61 -10.94 -2.28 -2.68
C ILE A 61 -10.67 -3.40 -1.69
N GLN A 62 -9.73 -4.27 -1.99
CA GLN A 62 -9.45 -5.45 -1.17
C GLN A 62 -8.31 -5.26 -0.18
N CYS A 63 -7.43 -4.30 -0.41
CA CYS A 63 -6.25 -4.08 0.41
C CYS A 63 -5.98 -2.59 0.60
N VAL A 64 -5.72 -2.17 1.83
CA VAL A 64 -5.24 -0.83 2.16
C VAL A 64 -3.87 -0.97 2.83
N LEU A 65 -2.85 -0.37 2.25
CA LEU A 65 -1.48 -0.50 2.68
C LEU A 65 -1.10 0.61 3.65
N ALA A 66 -0.53 0.22 4.79
CA ALA A 66 0.03 1.12 5.79
C ALA A 66 1.55 1.14 5.69
N GLU A 67 2.17 2.13 6.34
CA GLU A 67 3.62 2.25 6.44
C GLU A 67 4.02 2.42 7.90
N PRO A 68 5.19 1.87 8.31
CA PRO A 68 5.61 1.95 9.71
C PRO A 68 5.80 3.38 10.23
N GLN A 69 6.10 4.31 9.33
CA GLN A 69 6.39 5.71 9.65
C GLN A 69 5.13 6.53 9.94
N PHE A 70 3.95 6.01 9.66
CA PHE A 70 2.70 6.74 9.76
C PHE A 70 1.75 6.13 10.80
N ASN A 71 0.78 6.93 11.23
CA ASN A 71 -0.17 6.54 12.27
C ASN A 71 -1.11 5.44 11.76
N LYS A 72 -1.08 4.29 12.40
CA LYS A 72 -1.93 3.14 12.06
C LYS A 72 -3.42 3.43 12.24
N GLY A 73 -3.77 4.36 13.12
CA GLY A 73 -5.17 4.75 13.35
C GLY A 73 -5.82 5.35 12.12
N LEU A 74 -5.04 6.00 11.24
CA LEU A 74 -5.56 6.57 9.99
C LEU A 74 -6.00 5.47 9.02
N VAL A 75 -5.21 4.41 8.93
CA VAL A 75 -5.56 3.25 8.08
C VAL A 75 -6.77 2.52 8.65
N THR A 76 -6.82 2.32 9.98
CA THR A 76 -7.96 1.72 10.67
C THR A 76 -9.25 2.48 10.37
N ALA A 77 -9.20 3.83 10.41
CA ALA A 77 -10.36 4.66 10.12
C ALA A 77 -10.89 4.47 8.70
N VAL A 78 -9.98 4.21 7.75
CA VAL A 78 -10.37 4.00 6.35
C VAL A 78 -11.02 2.62 6.14
N VAL A 79 -10.53 1.57 6.82
CA VAL A 79 -11.03 0.20 6.60
C VAL A 79 -12.17 -0.20 7.53
N GLU A 80 -12.42 0.55 8.58
CA GLU A 80 -13.47 0.24 9.55
C GLU A 80 -14.84 0.10 8.88
N GLY A 81 -15.50 -1.02 9.09
CA GLY A 81 -16.79 -1.31 8.46
C GLY A 81 -16.71 -1.75 7.01
N THR A 82 -15.51 -1.98 6.48
CA THR A 82 -15.30 -2.48 5.13
C THR A 82 -14.74 -3.91 5.17
N ASP A 83 -14.71 -4.58 4.02
CA ASP A 83 -14.13 -5.92 3.89
C ASP A 83 -12.64 -5.88 3.51
N ALA A 84 -12.05 -4.71 3.45
CA ALA A 84 -10.65 -4.57 3.04
C ALA A 84 -9.68 -5.09 4.11
N ASN A 85 -8.63 -5.76 3.66
CA ASN A 85 -7.52 -6.17 4.49
C ASN A 85 -6.50 -5.03 4.61
N THR A 86 -5.64 -5.11 5.61
CA THR A 86 -4.51 -4.19 5.75
C THR A 86 -3.20 -4.95 5.76
N ALA A 87 -2.16 -4.32 5.24
CA ALA A 87 -0.80 -4.82 5.34
C ALA A 87 0.14 -3.64 5.51
N VAL A 88 1.32 -3.90 6.07
CA VAL A 88 2.35 -2.87 6.25
C VAL A 88 3.42 -3.08 5.19
N ILE A 89 3.72 -2.01 4.44
CA ILE A 89 4.85 -1.99 3.51
C ILE A 89 5.74 -0.80 3.85
N ASP A 90 7.02 -0.93 3.57
CA ASP A 90 8.00 0.07 3.95
C ASP A 90 8.89 0.44 2.75
N PRO A 91 8.69 1.62 2.15
CA PRO A 91 9.50 2.05 1.01
C PRO A 91 10.93 2.45 1.41
N LEU A 92 11.18 2.63 2.71
CA LEU A 92 12.50 3.01 3.22
C LEU A 92 13.36 1.81 3.61
N GLY A 93 12.76 0.61 3.70
CA GLY A 93 13.50 -0.59 4.03
C GLY A 93 14.00 -0.68 5.47
N VAL A 94 13.27 -0.10 6.42
CA VAL A 94 13.63 -0.19 7.84
C VAL A 94 13.69 -1.65 8.27
N GLY A 95 14.78 -2.04 8.94
CA GLY A 95 14.98 -3.41 9.39
C GLY A 95 15.63 -4.34 8.37
N LEU A 96 15.90 -3.87 7.15
CA LEU A 96 16.67 -4.64 6.17
C LEU A 96 18.16 -4.40 6.36
N ASP A 97 18.97 -5.41 6.07
CA ASP A 97 20.41 -5.31 6.14
C ASP A 97 20.96 -4.34 5.09
N ILE A 98 21.85 -3.46 5.51
CA ILE A 98 22.56 -2.56 4.61
C ILE A 98 23.59 -3.36 3.82
N GLY A 99 23.62 -3.16 2.50
CA GLY A 99 24.57 -3.84 1.65
C GLY A 99 24.13 -3.90 0.20
N PRO A 100 24.87 -4.63 -0.66
CA PRO A 100 24.60 -4.66 -2.10
C PRO A 100 23.24 -5.27 -2.46
N LEU A 101 22.62 -6.05 -1.57
CA LEU A 101 21.33 -6.66 -1.79
C LEU A 101 20.15 -5.86 -1.22
N LEU A 102 20.40 -4.69 -0.64
CA LEU A 102 19.36 -3.91 0.02
C LEU A 102 18.19 -3.56 -0.91
N TYR A 103 18.50 -3.07 -2.11
CA TYR A 103 17.46 -2.69 -3.08
C TYR A 103 16.62 -3.89 -3.50
N GLU A 104 17.27 -4.99 -3.83
CA GLU A 104 16.60 -6.22 -4.24
C GLU A 104 15.70 -6.76 -3.12
N ASP A 105 16.21 -6.79 -1.89
CA ASP A 105 15.46 -7.23 -0.72
C ASP A 105 14.26 -6.32 -0.46
N LEU A 106 14.43 -5.01 -0.62
CA LEU A 106 13.35 -4.03 -0.46
C LEU A 106 12.21 -4.31 -1.44
N ILE A 107 12.53 -4.45 -2.72
CA ILE A 107 11.53 -4.67 -3.77
C ILE A 107 10.82 -6.01 -3.56
N ARG A 108 11.55 -7.06 -3.20
CA ARG A 108 10.98 -8.38 -2.91
C ARG A 108 10.03 -8.33 -1.71
N LYS A 109 10.42 -7.61 -0.66
CA LYS A 109 9.59 -7.45 0.53
C LYS A 109 8.31 -6.67 0.24
N LEU A 110 8.39 -5.59 -0.54
CA LEU A 110 7.22 -4.85 -0.98
C LEU A 110 6.25 -5.76 -1.72
N ALA A 111 6.74 -6.51 -2.70
CA ALA A 111 5.92 -7.41 -3.50
C ALA A 111 5.28 -8.52 -2.64
N SER A 112 6.05 -9.11 -1.75
CA SER A 112 5.56 -10.18 -0.87
C SER A 112 4.49 -9.68 0.09
N ASN A 113 4.70 -8.53 0.71
CA ASN A 113 3.73 -7.96 1.65
C ASN A 113 2.45 -7.50 0.95
N LEU A 114 2.59 -6.94 -0.24
CA LEU A 114 1.43 -6.58 -1.06
C LEU A 114 0.61 -7.83 -1.41
N ALA A 115 1.27 -8.88 -1.88
CA ALA A 115 0.59 -10.13 -2.26
C ALA A 115 -0.17 -10.77 -1.09
N LYS A 116 0.36 -10.67 0.12
CA LYS A 116 -0.29 -11.25 1.31
C LYS A 116 -1.54 -10.50 1.77
N CYS A 117 -1.78 -9.30 1.25
CA CYS A 117 -2.92 -8.48 1.63
C CYS A 117 -4.23 -8.93 0.96
N PHE A 118 -4.13 -9.80 -0.02
CA PHE A 118 -5.29 -10.27 -0.79
C PHE A 118 -5.74 -11.71 -0.45
#